data_536e23dc7407b4a90f3ec47c607681af
#
_entry.id   536e23dc7407b4a90f3ec47c607681af
#
_cell.length_a   1.000
_cell.length_b   1.000
_cell.length_c   1.000
_cell.angle_alpha   90.00
_cell.angle_beta   90.00
_cell.angle_gamma   90.00
#
_symmetry.space_group_name_H-M   'P 1'
#
loop_
_entity.id
_entity.type
_entity.pdbx_description
1 polymer ?
#
loop_
_entity_poly.entity_id
_entity_poly.type
_entity_poly.pdbx_seq_one_letter_code
_entity_poly.pdbx_strand_id
1 'polypeptide(L)'
;MGVPSGYTSAQVVQAVPTGINSALVFITSGTVTLGSSLSFDNCFSATYANYYIQLTHTAGNNPAMRLRAGGSDISLANYDNNTPNYQTGAAGGSTNNSATSWTISNGTGYSAPQIFLGNPFASTNTAITSNFNRADASIWQVMGGRYNATTSADGFSIIGTSITVTARVYGIANS
;
A
#
# COMPACT_ATOMS: atom_id res chain seq x y z
N MET A 1 -35.24 45.45 -15.19
CA MET A 1 -33.78 45.14 -15.19
C MET A 1 -33.63 43.64 -15.47
N GLY A 2 -33.23 43.30 -16.69
CA GLY A 2 -33.06 41.89 -17.11
C GLY A 2 -31.69 41.41 -16.68
N VAL A 3 -31.63 40.22 -16.10
CA VAL A 3 -30.40 39.49 -15.82
C VAL A 3 -29.86 38.95 -17.13
N PRO A 4 -28.58 39.15 -17.51
CA PRO A 4 -28.06 38.57 -18.74
C PRO A 4 -27.89 37.05 -18.51
N SER A 5 -28.67 36.26 -19.27
CA SER A 5 -28.48 34.83 -19.44
C SER A 5 -27.33 34.62 -20.43
N GLY A 6 -26.25 34.01 -19.97
CA GLY A 6 -25.15 33.69 -20.89
C GLY A 6 -23.86 33.25 -20.21
N TYR A 7 -23.95 32.40 -19.17
CA TYR A 7 -22.77 31.60 -18.78
C TYR A 7 -22.89 30.22 -19.41
N THR A 8 -22.40 30.08 -20.63
CA THR A 8 -21.98 28.77 -21.13
C THR A 8 -20.74 28.38 -20.31
N SER A 9 -20.86 27.32 -19.53
CA SER A 9 -19.69 26.69 -18.90
C SER A 9 -18.78 26.21 -20.04
N ALA A 10 -17.77 27.00 -20.35
CA ALA A 10 -16.65 26.52 -21.14
C ALA A 10 -16.05 25.38 -20.30
N GLN A 11 -16.25 24.13 -20.72
CA GLN A 11 -15.41 23.04 -20.26
C GLN A 11 -13.98 23.42 -20.62
N VAL A 12 -13.19 23.81 -19.62
CA VAL A 12 -11.74 23.85 -19.79
C VAL A 12 -11.31 22.41 -19.93
N VAL A 13 -11.31 21.91 -21.15
CA VAL A 13 -10.56 20.71 -21.48
C VAL A 13 -9.10 21.15 -21.35
N GLN A 14 -8.52 21.00 -20.18
CA GLN A 14 -7.07 21.05 -20.05
C GLN A 14 -6.53 19.95 -20.94
N ALA A 15 -5.98 20.35 -22.06
CA ALA A 15 -5.14 19.46 -22.84
C ALA A 15 -4.02 19.01 -21.89
N VAL A 16 -4.03 17.73 -21.53
CA VAL A 16 -2.92 17.12 -20.77
C VAL A 16 -1.70 17.36 -21.67
N PRO A 17 -0.67 18.10 -21.21
CA PRO A 17 0.51 18.34 -22.03
C PRO A 17 1.07 16.97 -22.44
N THR A 18 1.21 16.72 -23.75
CA THR A 18 1.91 15.56 -24.27
C THR A 18 3.35 15.63 -23.79
N GLY A 19 3.71 14.75 -22.81
CA GLY A 19 5.03 14.73 -22.17
C GLY A 19 5.01 14.77 -20.65
N ILE A 20 3.86 14.97 -19.99
CA ILE A 20 3.75 14.70 -18.56
C ILE A 20 3.51 13.19 -18.41
N ASN A 21 4.59 12.44 -18.16
CA ASN A 21 4.45 11.09 -17.64
C ASN A 21 3.70 11.20 -16.32
N SER A 22 2.54 10.57 -16.20
CA SER A 22 1.81 10.50 -14.95
C SER A 22 2.77 9.94 -13.90
N ALA A 23 2.98 10.68 -12.81
CA ALA A 23 3.88 10.24 -11.73
C ALA A 23 3.42 8.90 -11.13
N LEU A 24 2.11 8.60 -11.20
CA LEU A 24 1.52 7.33 -10.80
C LEU A 24 0.81 6.69 -12.00
N VAL A 25 1.23 5.48 -12.33
CA VAL A 25 0.62 4.67 -13.39
C VAL A 25 -0.18 3.54 -12.74
N PHE A 26 -1.50 3.51 -12.95
CA PHE A 26 -2.35 2.45 -12.44
C PHE A 26 -1.96 1.10 -13.06
N ILE A 27 -1.78 0.08 -12.22
CA ILE A 27 -1.40 -1.27 -12.64
C ILE A 27 -2.58 -2.22 -12.48
N THR A 28 -3.12 -2.34 -11.27
CA THR A 28 -4.20 -3.28 -10.96
C THR A 28 -4.95 -2.90 -9.68
N SER A 29 -6.10 -3.53 -9.47
CA SER A 29 -6.84 -3.45 -8.22
C SER A 29 -7.58 -4.76 -7.94
N GLY A 30 -7.91 -4.99 -6.68
CA GLY A 30 -8.68 -6.15 -6.26
C GLY A 30 -9.34 -5.92 -4.91
N THR A 31 -10.32 -6.78 -4.60
CA THR A 31 -11.04 -6.77 -3.33
C THR A 31 -11.20 -8.19 -2.81
N VAL A 32 -11.04 -8.36 -1.50
CA VAL A 32 -11.46 -9.54 -0.77
C VAL A 32 -12.49 -9.14 0.28
N THR A 33 -13.52 -9.96 0.46
CA THR A 33 -14.58 -9.76 1.46
C THR A 33 -14.60 -10.95 2.42
N LEU A 34 -14.34 -10.68 3.70
CA LEU A 34 -14.30 -11.67 4.79
C LEU A 34 -13.38 -12.87 4.49
N GLY A 35 -12.35 -12.65 3.71
CA GLY A 35 -11.37 -13.69 3.33
C GLY A 35 -10.14 -13.69 4.20
N SER A 36 -9.21 -14.61 3.91
CA SER A 36 -7.91 -14.71 4.60
C SER A 36 -6.78 -14.06 3.82
N SER A 37 -6.94 -13.83 2.52
CA SER A 37 -5.92 -13.22 1.69
C SER A 37 -6.49 -12.55 0.43
N LEU A 38 -5.79 -11.52 -0.05
CA LEU A 38 -5.93 -10.89 -1.35
C LEU A 38 -4.55 -10.88 -2.00
N SER A 39 -4.38 -11.60 -3.10
CA SER A 39 -3.08 -11.78 -3.76
C SER A 39 -3.05 -11.11 -5.12
N PHE A 40 -1.91 -10.50 -5.43
CA PHE A 40 -1.58 -9.90 -6.73
C PHE A 40 -0.29 -10.53 -7.24
N ASP A 41 -0.36 -11.21 -8.35
CA ASP A 41 0.80 -11.76 -9.05
C ASP A 41 1.16 -10.89 -10.25
N ASN A 42 2.44 -10.86 -10.62
CA ASN A 42 2.96 -10.13 -11.78
C ASN A 42 2.61 -8.63 -11.81
N CYS A 43 2.41 -8.01 -10.63
CA CYS A 43 2.15 -6.58 -10.53
C CYS A 43 3.42 -5.74 -10.32
N PHE A 44 4.55 -6.37 -10.00
CA PHE A 44 5.86 -5.76 -9.96
C PHE A 44 6.70 -6.21 -11.15
N SER A 45 7.46 -5.28 -11.74
CA SER A 45 8.28 -5.54 -12.93
C SER A 45 9.49 -4.59 -12.95
N ALA A 46 10.41 -4.80 -13.86
CA ALA A 46 11.56 -3.94 -14.07
C ALA A 46 11.19 -2.52 -14.59
N THR A 47 9.94 -2.30 -14.99
CA THR A 47 9.46 -1.00 -15.49
C THR A 47 9.48 0.08 -14.42
N TYR A 48 9.19 -0.29 -13.17
CA TYR A 48 9.12 0.66 -12.05
C TYR A 48 10.06 0.21 -10.92
N ALA A 49 10.89 1.12 -10.44
CA ALA A 49 11.69 0.87 -9.24
C ALA A 49 10.84 0.97 -7.96
N ASN A 50 9.81 1.81 -7.96
CA ASN A 50 9.01 2.12 -6.80
C ASN A 50 7.52 1.95 -7.09
N TYR A 51 6.76 1.59 -6.05
CA TYR A 51 5.32 1.36 -6.13
C TYR A 51 4.60 2.07 -4.99
N TYR A 52 3.39 2.54 -5.31
CA TYR A 52 2.44 3.05 -4.33
C TYR A 52 1.22 2.12 -4.30
N ILE A 53 0.83 1.69 -3.11
CA ILE A 53 -0.33 0.83 -2.90
C ILE A 53 -1.27 1.54 -1.94
N GLN A 54 -2.48 1.80 -2.40
CA GLN A 54 -3.56 2.35 -1.61
C GLN A 54 -4.48 1.23 -1.15
N LEU A 55 -4.69 1.12 0.15
CA LEU A 55 -5.62 0.16 0.72
C LEU A 55 -6.83 0.86 1.33
N THR A 56 -7.95 0.14 1.33
CA THR A 56 -9.11 0.42 2.17
C THR A 56 -9.44 -0.88 2.90
N HIS A 57 -9.28 -0.89 4.21
CA HIS A 57 -9.61 -2.00 5.09
C HIS A 57 -10.87 -1.65 5.89
N THR A 58 -11.89 -2.48 5.86
CA THR A 58 -13.20 -2.20 6.47
C THR A 58 -13.65 -3.22 7.50
N ALA A 59 -13.04 -4.40 7.52
CA ALA A 59 -13.33 -5.45 8.51
C ALA A 59 -12.18 -6.45 8.64
N GLY A 60 -12.15 -7.17 9.74
CA GLY A 60 -11.15 -8.20 10.06
C GLY A 60 -10.03 -7.67 10.94
N ASN A 61 -9.05 -8.52 11.21
CA ASN A 61 -7.97 -8.24 12.14
C ASN A 61 -6.64 -8.01 11.41
N ASN A 62 -5.94 -6.97 11.81
CA ASN A 62 -4.51 -6.71 11.56
C ASN A 62 -4.01 -7.18 10.19
N PRO A 63 -4.43 -6.56 9.08
CA PRO A 63 -3.91 -6.95 7.80
C PRO A 63 -2.40 -6.77 7.75
N ALA A 64 -1.74 -7.79 7.22
CA ALA A 64 -0.31 -7.82 7.01
C ALA A 64 0.01 -8.03 5.52
N MET A 65 1.23 -7.72 5.11
CA MET A 65 1.66 -7.85 3.73
C MET A 65 2.83 -8.82 3.62
N ARG A 66 2.78 -9.70 2.61
CA ARG A 66 3.89 -10.53 2.15
C ARG A 66 4.24 -10.22 0.72
N LEU A 67 5.51 -10.31 0.39
CA LEU A 67 5.95 -10.36 -0.99
C LEU A 67 5.61 -11.73 -1.60
N ARG A 68 5.50 -11.79 -2.93
CA ARG A 68 5.25 -13.01 -3.70
C ARG A 68 6.30 -13.16 -4.79
N ALA A 69 6.62 -14.41 -5.10
CA ALA A 69 7.45 -14.77 -6.24
C ALA A 69 6.89 -16.03 -6.88
N GLY A 70 6.68 -16.01 -8.20
CA GLY A 70 6.17 -17.16 -8.96
C GLY A 70 4.83 -17.69 -8.45
N GLY A 71 3.91 -16.80 -8.04
CA GLY A 71 2.58 -17.15 -7.56
C GLY A 71 2.51 -17.65 -6.11
N SER A 72 3.61 -17.59 -5.35
CA SER A 72 3.68 -18.06 -3.96
C SER A 72 4.11 -16.98 -2.99
N ASP A 73 3.54 -16.97 -1.78
CA ASP A 73 3.96 -16.06 -0.72
C ASP A 73 5.38 -16.37 -0.24
N ILE A 74 6.19 -15.34 -0.11
CA ILE A 74 7.49 -15.43 0.53
C ILE A 74 7.25 -15.29 2.04
N SER A 75 7.27 -16.42 2.76
CA SER A 75 6.97 -16.50 4.20
C SER A 75 8.21 -16.70 5.08
N LEU A 76 9.38 -16.36 4.57
CA LEU A 76 10.64 -16.43 5.31
C LEU A 76 10.70 -15.33 6.39
N ALA A 77 11.41 -15.59 7.49
CA ALA A 77 11.58 -14.66 8.60
C ALA A 77 12.61 -13.54 8.30
N ASN A 78 12.40 -12.84 7.17
CA ASN A 78 13.29 -11.79 6.67
C ASN A 78 12.60 -10.40 6.62
N TYR A 79 11.42 -10.25 7.23
CA TYR A 79 10.70 -9.00 7.27
C TYR A 79 11.04 -8.24 8.55
N ASP A 80 11.71 -7.12 8.40
CA ASP A 80 11.97 -6.19 9.50
C ASP A 80 10.79 -5.21 9.57
N ASN A 81 10.21 -5.06 10.77
CA ASN A 81 9.14 -4.13 11.08
C ASN A 81 9.59 -3.17 12.17
N ASN A 82 9.42 -1.89 11.94
CA ASN A 82 9.54 -0.85 12.96
C ASN A 82 8.28 0.01 12.90
N THR A 83 7.50 -0.03 13.97
CA THR A 83 6.18 0.61 14.02
C THR A 83 6.12 1.57 15.20
N PRO A 84 6.65 2.82 15.08
CA PRO A 84 6.34 3.85 16.03
C PRO A 84 4.84 4.15 16.01
N ASN A 85 4.25 4.33 17.18
CA ASN A 85 2.87 4.73 17.32
C ASN A 85 2.77 6.03 18.12
N TYR A 86 1.85 6.88 17.71
CA TYR A 86 1.50 8.10 18.42
C TYR A 86 0.06 7.97 18.89
N GLN A 87 -0.09 7.90 20.21
CA GLN A 87 -1.37 7.81 20.89
C GLN A 87 -1.56 9.02 21.80
N THR A 88 -2.79 9.42 22.05
CA THR A 88 -3.08 10.53 22.94
C THR A 88 -2.42 10.33 24.31
N GLY A 89 -1.41 11.12 24.61
CA GLY A 89 -0.69 11.11 25.88
C GLY A 89 0.52 10.18 25.98
N ALA A 90 0.84 9.38 24.96
CA ALA A 90 2.04 8.54 24.96
C ALA A 90 2.58 8.28 23.55
N ALA A 91 3.88 8.29 23.42
CA ALA A 91 4.58 7.72 22.27
C ALA A 91 5.00 6.29 22.60
N GLY A 92 4.85 5.37 21.67
CA GLY A 92 5.24 3.98 21.81
C GLY A 92 5.71 3.40 20.47
N GLY A 93 6.02 2.13 20.46
CA GLY A 93 6.40 1.45 19.23
C GLY A 93 6.82 0.01 19.47
N SER A 94 6.93 -0.74 18.38
CA SER A 94 7.45 -2.09 18.37
C SER A 94 8.44 -2.28 17.23
N THR A 95 9.44 -3.12 17.46
CA THR A 95 10.40 -3.55 16.44
C THR A 95 10.39 -5.07 16.39
N ASN A 96 10.31 -5.63 15.18
CA ASN A 96 10.46 -7.06 14.94
C ASN A 96 11.33 -7.26 13.69
N ASN A 97 12.48 -7.88 13.86
CA ASN A 97 13.49 -8.04 12.82
C ASN A 97 13.53 -9.46 12.22
N SER A 98 12.54 -10.27 12.48
CA SER A 98 12.45 -11.65 11.99
C SER A 98 11.00 -12.08 11.77
N ALA A 99 10.17 -11.16 11.31
CA ALA A 99 8.78 -11.44 11.00
C ALA A 99 8.66 -12.20 9.67
N THR A 100 7.54 -12.86 9.47
CA THR A 100 7.17 -13.52 8.21
C THR A 100 6.29 -12.65 7.32
N SER A 101 6.03 -11.40 7.72
CA SER A 101 5.23 -10.41 7.01
C SER A 101 5.44 -9.02 7.60
N TRP A 102 5.08 -7.98 6.86
CA TRP A 102 4.95 -6.63 7.40
C TRP A 102 3.56 -6.38 7.96
N THR A 103 3.47 -5.80 9.14
CA THR A 103 2.21 -5.26 9.68
C THR A 103 1.89 -3.95 8.97
N ILE A 104 0.85 -3.89 8.16
CA ILE A 104 0.49 -2.71 7.36
C ILE A 104 -0.71 -1.95 7.89
N SER A 105 -1.40 -2.50 8.86
CA SER A 105 -2.46 -1.88 9.65
C SER A 105 -2.57 -2.62 10.98
N ASN A 106 -3.13 -1.96 11.99
CA ASN A 106 -3.32 -2.55 13.31
C ASN A 106 -4.73 -2.23 13.82
N GLY A 107 -5.39 -3.23 14.38
CA GLY A 107 -6.75 -3.12 14.92
C GLY A 107 -7.82 -3.68 14.01
N THR A 108 -9.04 -3.69 14.57
CA THR A 108 -10.26 -4.10 13.88
C THR A 108 -10.98 -2.87 13.33
N GLY A 109 -11.54 -2.98 12.14
CA GLY A 109 -12.37 -1.93 11.57
C GLY A 109 -11.68 -1.13 10.46
N TYR A 110 -12.22 0.07 10.19
CA TYR A 110 -11.82 0.88 9.04
C TYR A 110 -10.41 1.45 9.21
N SER A 111 -9.58 1.26 8.20
CA SER A 111 -8.32 1.97 8.01
C SER A 111 -8.03 2.16 6.52
N ALA A 112 -7.23 3.16 6.17
CA ALA A 112 -6.84 3.46 4.81
C ALA A 112 -5.30 3.53 4.68
N PRO A 113 -4.58 2.41 4.80
CA PRO A 113 -3.14 2.39 4.68
C PRO A 113 -2.66 2.89 3.33
N GLN A 114 -1.60 3.69 3.36
CA GLN A 114 -0.86 4.13 2.19
C GLN A 114 0.54 3.54 2.28
N ILE A 115 0.89 2.72 1.30
CA ILE A 115 2.13 1.94 1.31
C ILE A 115 3.01 2.38 0.15
N PHE A 116 4.27 2.64 0.46
CA PHE A 116 5.33 2.83 -0.53
C PHE A 116 6.29 1.66 -0.45
N LEU A 117 6.57 1.05 -1.62
CA LEU A 117 7.56 -0.01 -1.78
C LEU A 117 8.69 0.48 -2.69
N GLY A 118 9.92 0.27 -2.25
CA GLY A 118 11.12 0.51 -3.05
C GLY A 118 11.77 -0.80 -3.49
N ASN A 119 12.03 -0.92 -4.78
CA ASN A 119 12.77 -2.02 -5.42
C ASN A 119 12.22 -3.45 -5.18
N PRO A 120 10.91 -3.72 -5.17
CA PRO A 120 10.41 -5.07 -4.89
C PRO A 120 10.84 -6.11 -5.95
N PHE A 121 10.96 -5.70 -7.22
CA PHE A 121 11.34 -6.58 -8.33
C PHE A 121 12.85 -6.76 -8.49
N ALA A 122 13.66 -5.93 -7.82
CA ALA A 122 15.11 -6.05 -7.89
C ALA A 122 15.62 -7.16 -6.96
N SER A 123 16.75 -7.77 -7.33
CA SER A 123 17.46 -8.74 -6.47
C SER A 123 18.26 -8.03 -5.38
N THR A 124 17.60 -7.15 -4.64
CA THR A 124 18.13 -6.36 -3.52
C THR A 124 17.10 -6.31 -2.41
N ASN A 125 17.44 -5.72 -1.27
CA ASN A 125 16.47 -5.52 -0.20
C ASN A 125 15.30 -4.64 -0.68
N THR A 126 14.08 -5.06 -0.39
CA THR A 126 12.87 -4.24 -0.61
C THR A 126 12.63 -3.36 0.61
N ALA A 127 12.50 -2.05 0.40
CA ALA A 127 12.10 -1.12 1.45
C ALA A 127 10.57 -0.94 1.46
N ILE A 128 10.01 -0.70 2.65
CA ILE A 128 8.58 -0.41 2.80
C ILE A 128 8.37 0.73 3.80
N THR A 129 7.38 1.57 3.50
CA THR A 129 6.77 2.50 4.47
C THR A 129 5.27 2.42 4.34
N SER A 130 4.55 2.36 5.46
CA SER A 130 3.09 2.40 5.51
C SER A 130 2.62 3.41 6.53
N ASN A 131 1.69 4.28 6.13
CA ASN A 131 1.01 5.22 7.01
C ASN A 131 -0.44 4.76 7.18
N PHE A 132 -0.92 4.64 8.40
CA PHE A 132 -2.29 4.25 8.66
C PHE A 132 -2.83 4.78 9.99
N ASN A 133 -4.16 4.95 10.03
CA ASN A 133 -4.91 5.27 11.24
C ASN A 133 -5.73 4.06 11.65
N ARG A 134 -5.88 3.85 12.95
CA ARG A 134 -6.87 2.90 13.47
C ARG A 134 -8.23 3.58 13.57
N ALA A 135 -9.26 2.89 13.09
CA ALA A 135 -10.63 3.43 13.11
C ALA A 135 -11.24 3.55 14.50
N ASP A 136 -10.78 2.71 15.42
CA ASP A 136 -11.24 2.70 16.82
C ASP A 136 -10.53 3.75 17.68
N ALA A 137 -9.69 4.61 17.07
CA ALA A 137 -8.76 5.32 17.88
C ALA A 137 -8.15 6.59 17.34
N SER A 138 -7.82 7.21 18.18
CA SER A 138 -6.79 8.18 18.54
C SER A 138 -5.33 7.70 18.27
N ILE A 139 -5.10 6.65 17.47
CA ILE A 139 -3.75 6.18 17.14
C ILE A 139 -3.45 6.38 15.67
N TRP A 140 -2.41 7.17 15.41
CA TRP A 140 -1.76 7.26 14.11
C TRP A 140 -0.45 6.46 14.15
N GLN A 141 -0.21 5.65 13.13
CA GLN A 141 0.96 4.79 13.06
C GLN A 141 1.66 4.96 11.72
N VAL A 142 2.98 4.92 11.78
CA VAL A 142 3.86 4.77 10.63
C VAL A 142 4.59 3.46 10.80
N MET A 143 4.59 2.60 9.81
CA MET A 143 5.45 1.43 9.77
C MET A 143 6.56 1.70 8.75
N GLY A 144 7.80 1.52 9.16
CA GLY A 144 8.97 1.45 8.30
C GLY A 144 9.57 0.05 8.40
N GLY A 145 10.09 -0.48 7.30
CA GLY A 145 10.70 -1.79 7.31
C GLY A 145 11.43 -2.14 6.02
N ARG A 146 11.93 -3.34 6.00
CA ARG A 146 12.54 -3.91 4.80
C ARG A 146 12.31 -5.42 4.75
N TYR A 147 12.35 -5.97 3.55
CA TYR A 147 12.59 -7.39 3.34
C TYR A 147 14.10 -7.59 3.17
N ASN A 148 14.72 -8.25 4.14
CA ASN A 148 16.17 -8.37 4.26
C ASN A 148 16.68 -9.62 3.53
N ALA A 149 16.38 -9.73 2.22
CA ALA A 149 16.92 -10.74 1.33
C ALA A 149 16.93 -10.22 -0.11
N THR A 150 17.63 -10.92 -0.98
CA THR A 150 17.81 -10.54 -2.38
C THR A 150 16.85 -11.24 -3.33
N THR A 151 15.74 -11.76 -2.81
CA THR A 151 14.71 -12.40 -3.64
C THR A 151 13.92 -11.33 -4.39
N SER A 152 13.93 -11.39 -5.71
CA SER A 152 13.06 -10.58 -6.55
C SER A 152 11.61 -11.00 -6.35
N ALA A 153 10.72 -10.07 -6.04
CA ALA A 153 9.29 -10.29 -5.92
C ALA A 153 8.56 -9.76 -7.15
N ASP A 154 7.64 -10.55 -7.68
CA ASP A 154 6.77 -10.15 -8.79
C ASP A 154 5.38 -9.70 -8.35
N GLY A 155 5.07 -9.81 -7.04
CA GLY A 155 3.78 -9.47 -6.49
C GLY A 155 3.76 -9.41 -4.97
N PHE A 156 2.54 -9.35 -4.42
CA PHE A 156 2.32 -9.34 -2.98
C PHE A 156 0.95 -9.93 -2.60
N SER A 157 0.81 -10.31 -1.34
CA SER A 157 -0.47 -10.65 -0.72
C SER A 157 -0.75 -9.74 0.48
N ILE A 158 -2.00 -9.36 0.64
CA ILE A 158 -2.55 -8.86 1.90
C ILE A 158 -3.19 -10.05 2.60
N ILE A 159 -2.73 -10.34 3.82
CA ILE A 159 -3.16 -11.50 4.60
C ILE A 159 -3.77 -11.05 5.94
N GLY A 160 -4.69 -11.84 6.48
CA GLY A 160 -5.31 -11.59 7.78
C GLY A 160 -6.45 -12.55 8.06
N THR A 161 -7.19 -12.32 9.14
CA THR A 161 -8.33 -13.15 9.52
C THR A 161 -9.62 -12.40 9.21
N SER A 162 -10.47 -12.99 8.34
CA SER A 162 -11.76 -12.43 7.94
C SER A 162 -11.66 -10.98 7.47
N ILE A 163 -10.61 -10.65 6.70
CA ILE A 163 -10.37 -9.29 6.22
C ILE A 163 -11.32 -8.91 5.07
N THR A 164 -11.78 -7.68 5.09
CA THR A 164 -12.39 -7.02 3.94
C THR A 164 -11.48 -5.88 3.52
N VAL A 165 -10.79 -6.06 2.39
CA VAL A 165 -9.77 -5.13 1.89
C VAL A 165 -9.96 -4.90 0.40
N THR A 166 -9.88 -3.65 -0.01
CA THR A 166 -9.68 -3.24 -1.41
C THR A 166 -8.29 -2.65 -1.55
N ALA A 167 -7.55 -3.09 -2.56
CA ALA A 167 -6.23 -2.56 -2.89
C ALA A 167 -6.20 -2.01 -4.31
N ARG A 168 -5.46 -0.90 -4.49
CA ARG A 168 -5.09 -0.32 -5.79
C ARG A 168 -3.57 -0.19 -5.85
N VAL A 169 -2.99 -0.64 -6.94
CA VAL A 169 -1.53 -0.70 -7.15
C VAL A 169 -1.14 0.27 -8.27
N TYR A 170 -0.14 1.07 -8.01
CA TYR A 170 0.42 2.04 -8.95
C TYR A 170 1.93 1.88 -9.03
N GLY A 171 2.48 1.91 -10.24
CA GLY A 171 3.90 2.14 -10.48
C GLY A 171 4.23 3.63 -10.40
N ILE A 172 5.36 3.98 -9.80
CA ILE A 172 5.87 5.35 -9.78
C ILE A 172 6.82 5.48 -10.97
N ALA A 173 6.48 6.39 -11.91
CA ALA A 173 7.29 6.58 -13.09
C ALA A 173 8.70 7.04 -12.72
N ASN A 174 9.70 6.39 -13.31
CA ASN A 174 11.08 6.85 -13.21
C ASN A 174 11.24 8.06 -14.14
N SER A 175 11.70 9.18 -13.59
CA SER A 175 12.03 10.39 -14.36
C SER A 175 13.33 10.22 -15.14
#